data_262993007fce5510b93a4fe85f4fd83b
#
_entry.id   262993007fce5510b93a4fe85f4fd83b
#
_cell.length_a   1.000
_cell.length_b   1.000
_cell.length_c   1.000
_cell.angle_alpha   90.00
_cell.angle_beta   90.00
_cell.angle_gamma   90.00
#
_symmetry.space_group_name_H-M   'P 1'
#
loop_
_entity.id
_entity.type
_entity.pdbx_description
1 polymer ?
#
loop_
_entity_poly.entity_id
_entity_poly.type
_entity_poly.pdbx_seq_one_letter_code
_entity_poly.pdbx_strand_id
1 'polypeptide(L)'
;MITKSLCRALPVACLVLLAGCLVSSTSHQTVSGNYVPENTFDRIKPGETTSSWVKATLGEPSTKEKADDATEVWKYSYTEVKEGSGAIFLIFGGSDKKELQRSAYVEFKDGVVKSKWRS
;
A
#
# COMPACT_ATOMS: atom_id res chain seq x y z
N MET A 1 -44.97 -19.17 -40.10
CA MET A 1 -44.62 -20.37 -39.31
C MET A 1 -43.13 -20.55 -39.02
N ILE A 2 -42.29 -19.66 -39.48
CA ILE A 2 -40.84 -19.74 -39.28
C ILE A 2 -40.40 -18.98 -38.05
N THR A 3 -41.26 -18.22 -37.43
CA THR A 3 -40.94 -17.34 -36.28
C THR A 3 -40.84 -18.03 -34.91
N LYS A 4 -41.18 -19.31 -34.85
CA LYS A 4 -41.12 -20.05 -33.57
C LYS A 4 -39.75 -20.63 -33.25
N SER A 5 -38.87 -20.66 -34.23
CA SER A 5 -37.51 -21.21 -34.01
C SER A 5 -36.49 -20.20 -33.52
N LEU A 6 -36.76 -18.93 -33.63
CA LEU A 6 -35.80 -17.88 -33.23
C LEU A 6 -35.78 -17.59 -31.75
N CYS A 7 -36.84 -17.91 -31.01
CA CYS A 7 -36.89 -17.68 -29.57
C CYS A 7 -36.15 -18.69 -28.71
N ARG A 8 -35.65 -19.76 -29.29
CA ARG A 8 -34.99 -20.85 -28.58
C ARG A 8 -33.47 -20.67 -28.40
N ALA A 9 -32.89 -19.75 -29.15
CA ALA A 9 -31.43 -19.51 -29.08
C ALA A 9 -31.01 -18.45 -28.08
N LEU A 10 -31.94 -17.68 -27.56
CA LEU A 10 -31.61 -16.55 -26.65
C LEU A 10 -31.24 -16.94 -25.22
N PRO A 11 -31.73 -18.03 -24.60
CA PRO A 11 -31.39 -18.27 -23.21
C PRO A 11 -29.99 -18.85 -22.99
N VAL A 12 -29.33 -19.34 -24.03
CA VAL A 12 -28.01 -19.96 -23.89
C VAL A 12 -26.88 -18.91 -23.84
N ALA A 13 -27.10 -17.74 -24.43
CA ALA A 13 -26.10 -16.70 -24.46
C ALA A 13 -25.93 -15.95 -23.10
N CYS A 14 -26.96 -15.95 -22.25
CA CYS A 14 -26.89 -15.31 -20.95
C CYS A 14 -26.18 -16.11 -19.86
N LEU A 15 -26.03 -17.43 -20.05
CA LEU A 15 -25.40 -18.27 -19.03
C LEU A 15 -23.88 -18.24 -19.05
N VAL A 16 -23.28 -17.78 -20.15
CA VAL A 16 -21.81 -17.76 -20.30
C VAL A 16 -21.17 -16.52 -19.66
N LEU A 17 -21.97 -15.50 -19.39
CA LEU A 17 -21.45 -14.23 -18.82
C LEU A 17 -21.28 -14.24 -17.29
N LEU A 18 -21.75 -15.27 -16.61
CA LEU A 18 -21.70 -15.34 -15.15
C LEU A 18 -20.49 -16.11 -14.60
N ALA A 19 -19.67 -16.69 -15.45
CA ALA A 19 -18.51 -17.48 -15.02
C ALA A 19 -17.24 -16.67 -14.78
N GLY A 20 -17.27 -15.36 -15.02
CA GLY A 20 -16.08 -14.51 -14.97
C GLY A 20 -15.79 -13.83 -13.62
N CYS A 21 -16.65 -13.97 -12.60
CA CYS A 21 -16.56 -13.16 -11.39
C CYS A 21 -16.11 -13.91 -10.13
N LEU A 22 -15.60 -15.12 -10.23
CA LEU A 22 -15.29 -15.95 -9.06
C LEU A 22 -13.81 -16.04 -8.71
N VAL A 23 -12.94 -15.22 -9.33
CA VAL A 23 -11.52 -15.19 -8.98
C VAL A 23 -11.23 -13.89 -8.25
N SER A 24 -11.56 -13.82 -6.98
CA SER A 24 -11.06 -12.77 -6.09
C SER A 24 -10.06 -13.38 -5.11
N SER A 25 -8.78 -13.21 -5.39
CA SER A 25 -7.75 -13.47 -4.41
C SER A 25 -7.66 -12.26 -3.48
N THR A 26 -8.22 -12.37 -2.31
CA THR A 26 -8.12 -11.35 -1.28
C THR A 26 -6.90 -11.63 -0.42
N SER A 27 -5.81 -10.95 -0.70
CA SER A 27 -4.73 -10.82 0.25
C SER A 27 -5.00 -9.56 1.08
N HIS A 28 -5.40 -9.73 2.32
CA HIS A 28 -5.58 -8.61 3.23
C HIS A 28 -4.24 -8.21 3.82
N GLN A 29 -3.69 -7.14 3.31
CA GLN A 29 -2.56 -6.46 3.92
C GLN A 29 -3.11 -5.21 4.61
N THR A 30 -3.13 -5.23 5.94
CA THR A 30 -3.54 -4.07 6.72
C THR A 30 -2.31 -3.26 7.08
N VAL A 31 -2.28 -2.02 6.64
CA VAL A 31 -1.23 -1.06 6.97
C VAL A 31 -1.86 0.03 7.82
N SER A 32 -1.33 0.24 9.02
CA SER A 32 -1.76 1.32 9.90
C SER A 32 -0.61 2.28 10.17
N GLY A 33 -0.93 3.57 10.27
CA GLY A 33 0.03 4.64 10.44
C GLY A 33 0.36 5.35 9.14
N ASN A 34 1.48 6.08 9.13
CA ASN A 34 1.92 6.87 7.98
C ASN A 34 2.75 6.02 7.02
N TYR A 35 2.07 5.21 6.24
CA TYR A 35 2.71 4.32 5.28
C TYR A 35 3.44 5.10 4.17
N VAL A 36 4.69 4.73 3.96
CA VAL A 36 5.50 5.28 2.87
C VAL A 36 5.77 4.18 1.86
N PRO A 37 5.10 4.20 0.69
CA PRO A 37 5.36 3.24 -0.38
C PRO A 37 6.81 3.32 -0.84
N GLU A 38 7.38 2.18 -1.17
CA GLU A 38 8.77 2.08 -1.59
C GLU A 38 9.04 2.90 -2.87
N ASN A 39 8.16 2.78 -3.83
CA ASN A 39 8.24 3.55 -5.07
C ASN A 39 8.16 5.08 -4.85
N THR A 40 7.41 5.53 -3.85
CA THR A 40 7.32 6.95 -3.50
C THR A 40 8.57 7.40 -2.77
N PHE A 41 9.07 6.58 -1.87
CA PHE A 41 10.32 6.86 -1.15
C PHE A 41 11.51 6.98 -2.10
N ASP A 42 11.56 6.14 -3.13
CA ASP A 42 12.63 6.18 -4.14
C ASP A 42 12.59 7.46 -4.99
N ARG A 43 11.44 8.11 -5.10
CA ARG A 43 11.31 9.39 -5.81
C ARG A 43 11.88 10.58 -5.04
N ILE A 44 12.11 10.42 -3.75
CA ILE A 44 12.75 11.46 -2.94
C ILE A 44 14.22 11.53 -3.32
N LYS A 45 14.63 12.64 -3.92
CA LYS A 45 16.00 12.85 -4.36
C LYS A 45 16.72 13.84 -3.45
N PRO A 46 17.76 13.42 -2.73
CA PRO A 46 18.55 14.34 -1.92
C PRO A 46 19.12 15.49 -2.76
N GLY A 47 19.01 16.70 -2.25
CA GLY A 47 19.44 17.91 -2.93
C GLY A 47 18.44 18.52 -3.92
N GLU A 48 17.36 17.82 -4.26
CA GLU A 48 16.36 18.27 -5.23
C GLU A 48 14.95 18.35 -4.65
N THR A 49 14.51 17.33 -3.92
CA THR A 49 13.15 17.25 -3.38
C THR A 49 12.96 18.22 -2.23
N THR A 50 11.86 18.98 -2.26
CA THR A 50 11.53 19.95 -1.21
C THR A 50 10.66 19.33 -0.12
N SER A 51 10.66 19.96 1.07
CA SER A 51 9.79 19.57 2.18
C SER A 51 8.31 19.71 1.81
N SER A 52 7.95 20.71 1.01
CA SER A 52 6.58 20.90 0.52
C SER A 52 6.12 19.72 -0.34
N TRP A 53 6.99 19.21 -1.20
CA TRP A 53 6.70 18.03 -2.02
C TRP A 53 6.47 16.78 -1.16
N VAL A 54 7.33 16.57 -0.17
CA VAL A 54 7.23 15.42 0.74
C VAL A 54 5.93 15.50 1.54
N LYS A 55 5.59 16.66 2.07
CA LYS A 55 4.34 16.87 2.79
C LYS A 55 3.10 16.64 1.91
N ALA A 56 3.13 17.11 0.66
CA ALA A 56 2.03 16.92 -0.27
C ALA A 56 1.86 15.47 -0.70
N THR A 57 2.96 14.72 -0.78
CA THR A 57 2.96 13.34 -1.28
C THR A 57 2.78 12.31 -0.16
N LEU A 58 3.51 12.45 0.95
CA LEU A 58 3.49 11.51 2.08
C LEU A 58 2.56 11.95 3.22
N GLY A 59 2.14 13.21 3.25
CA GLY A 59 1.34 13.76 4.33
C GLY A 59 2.19 14.21 5.53
N GLU A 60 1.53 14.45 6.64
CA GLU A 60 2.20 14.83 7.88
C GLU A 60 3.00 13.65 8.46
N PRO A 61 4.25 13.89 8.88
CA PRO A 61 5.04 12.85 9.51
C PRO A 61 4.52 12.52 10.92
N SER A 62 4.87 11.32 11.39
CA SER A 62 4.55 10.90 12.75
C SER A 62 5.27 11.74 13.79
N THR A 63 6.52 12.14 13.50
CA THR A 63 7.35 12.96 14.37
C THR A 63 8.21 13.90 13.55
N LYS A 64 8.38 15.12 14.03
CA LYS A 64 9.31 16.12 13.48
C LYS A 64 10.32 16.47 14.56
N GLU A 65 11.59 16.34 14.25
CA GLU A 65 12.68 16.72 15.16
C GLU A 65 13.58 17.74 14.49
N LYS A 66 13.87 18.82 15.20
CA LYS A 66 14.84 19.81 14.76
C LYS A 66 16.22 19.44 15.30
N ALA A 67 17.16 19.19 14.41
CA ALA A 67 18.54 18.96 14.77
C ALA A 67 19.28 20.28 15.04
N ASP A 68 18.99 21.33 14.23
CA ASP A 68 19.43 22.70 14.39
C ASP A 68 18.42 23.66 13.73
N ASP A 69 18.73 24.97 13.65
CA ASP A 69 17.78 25.95 13.08
C ASP A 69 17.45 25.71 11.60
N ALA A 70 18.33 25.07 10.85
CA ALA A 70 18.17 24.83 9.42
C ALA A 70 17.85 23.37 9.07
N THR A 71 18.07 22.43 10.01
CA THR A 71 17.95 20.99 9.79
C THR A 71 16.80 20.39 10.57
N GLU A 72 15.92 19.70 9.89
CA GLU A 72 14.75 19.03 10.45
C GLU A 72 14.67 17.60 9.96
N VAL A 73 14.38 16.65 10.85
CA VAL A 73 14.21 15.23 10.52
C VAL A 73 12.74 14.84 10.70
N TRP A 74 12.14 14.34 9.65
CA TRP A 74 10.77 13.83 9.65
C TRP A 74 10.78 12.31 9.72
N LYS A 75 10.06 11.76 10.67
CA LYS A 75 9.90 10.32 10.85
C LYS A 75 8.50 9.89 10.48
N TYR A 76 8.40 8.94 9.56
CA TYR A 76 7.16 8.28 9.19
C TYR A 76 7.17 6.86 9.74
N SER A 77 6.35 6.58 10.75
CA SER A 77 6.24 5.25 11.36
C SER A 77 4.96 4.58 10.91
N TYR A 78 5.07 3.32 10.52
CA TYR A 78 3.93 2.50 10.13
C TYR A 78 4.13 1.05 10.54
N THR A 79 3.01 0.34 10.71
CA THR A 79 2.99 -1.08 11.04
C THR A 79 2.37 -1.85 9.88
N GLU A 80 3.10 -2.81 9.36
CA GLU A 80 2.58 -3.77 8.38
C GLU A 80 2.14 -5.04 9.10
N VAL A 81 0.89 -5.42 8.93
CA VAL A 81 0.36 -6.69 9.42
C VAL A 81 0.18 -7.61 8.21
N LYS A 82 0.93 -8.68 8.16
CA LYS A 82 0.78 -9.72 7.15
C LYS A 82 0.05 -10.90 7.78
N GLU A 83 -1.19 -11.12 7.35
CA GLU A 83 -1.94 -12.32 7.69
C GLU A 83 -1.71 -13.37 6.60
N GLY A 84 -1.00 -14.43 6.94
CA GLY A 84 -0.85 -15.59 6.08
C GLY A 84 -1.98 -16.58 6.33
N SER A 85 -2.90 -16.72 5.39
CA SER A 85 -3.87 -17.81 5.38
C SER A 85 -3.46 -18.83 4.35
N GLY A 86 -2.84 -19.91 4.79
CA GLY A 86 -2.54 -21.08 3.95
C GLY A 86 -3.24 -22.31 4.50
N ALA A 87 -3.53 -23.29 3.64
CA ALA A 87 -4.14 -24.56 4.04
C ALA A 87 -3.34 -25.30 5.13
N ILE A 88 -2.05 -25.03 5.24
CA ILE A 88 -1.15 -25.59 6.25
C ILE A 88 -1.48 -25.06 7.65
N PHE A 89 -1.93 -23.81 7.78
CA PHE A 89 -2.30 -23.21 9.05
C PHE A 89 -3.60 -23.74 9.64
N LEU A 90 -4.50 -24.20 8.79
CA LEU A 90 -5.74 -24.86 9.22
C LEU A 90 -5.51 -26.21 9.88
N ILE A 91 -4.44 -26.91 9.50
CA ILE A 91 -4.08 -28.22 10.04
C ILE A 91 -3.37 -28.09 11.37
N PHE A 92 -2.58 -27.04 11.57
CA PHE A 92 -1.79 -26.81 12.78
C PHE A 92 -2.42 -25.83 13.78
N GLY A 93 -3.57 -25.24 13.43
CA GLY A 93 -4.34 -24.40 14.35
C GLY A 93 -3.69 -23.07 14.75
N GLY A 94 -2.77 -22.56 13.95
CA GLY A 94 -2.09 -21.30 14.18
C GLY A 94 -2.45 -20.24 13.14
N SER A 95 -2.83 -19.06 13.61
CA SER A 95 -2.87 -17.88 12.77
C SER A 95 -1.52 -17.17 12.87
N ASP A 96 -0.81 -17.08 11.75
CA ASP A 96 0.46 -16.38 11.69
C ASP A 96 0.21 -14.90 11.43
N LYS A 97 0.16 -14.11 12.49
CA LYS A 97 0.16 -12.65 12.42
C LYS A 97 1.59 -12.16 12.57
N LYS A 98 2.16 -11.65 11.48
CA LYS A 98 3.46 -11.03 11.51
C LYS A 98 3.30 -9.52 11.48
N GLU A 99 3.54 -8.87 12.61
CA GLU A 99 3.59 -7.42 12.72
C GLU A 99 5.03 -6.94 12.52
N LEU A 100 5.20 -6.09 11.50
CA LEU A 100 6.48 -5.46 11.21
C LEU A 100 6.35 -3.96 11.42
N GLN A 101 7.06 -3.43 12.40
CA GLN A 101 7.19 -1.98 12.55
C GLN A 101 8.30 -1.48 11.64
N ARG A 102 7.96 -0.50 10.81
CA ARG A 102 8.90 0.13 9.91
C ARG A 102 8.86 1.64 10.09
N SER A 103 9.99 2.26 9.86
CA SER A 103 10.11 3.71 9.90
C SER A 103 10.90 4.21 8.70
N ALA A 104 10.43 5.30 8.12
CA ALA A 104 11.14 6.02 7.08
C ALA A 104 11.51 7.40 7.62
N TYR A 105 12.72 7.84 7.35
CA TYR A 105 13.25 9.11 7.80
C TYR A 105 13.64 9.97 6.60
N VAL A 106 13.34 11.24 6.70
CA VAL A 106 13.74 12.24 5.71
C VAL A 106 14.34 13.43 6.46
N GLU A 107 15.60 13.72 6.18
CA GLU A 107 16.30 14.88 6.74
C GLU A 107 16.28 16.03 5.75
N PHE A 108 15.86 17.20 6.21
CA PHE A 108 15.79 18.42 5.41
C PHE A 108 16.80 19.43 5.93
N LYS A 109 17.43 20.13 5.01
CA LYS A 109 18.25 21.30 5.28
C LYS A 109 17.75 22.45 4.42
N ASP A 110 17.37 23.56 5.06
CA ASP A 110 16.80 24.74 4.38
C ASP A 110 15.59 24.40 3.49
N GLY A 111 14.74 23.45 3.94
CA GLY A 111 13.54 23.03 3.21
C GLY A 111 13.78 22.08 2.04
N VAL A 112 15.00 21.57 1.85
CA VAL A 112 15.36 20.62 0.81
C VAL A 112 15.90 19.33 1.45
N VAL A 113 15.54 18.18 0.88
CA VAL A 113 15.99 16.89 1.37
C VAL A 113 17.51 16.78 1.30
N LYS A 114 18.13 16.53 2.44
CA LYS A 114 19.58 16.28 2.55
C LYS A 114 19.89 14.80 2.48
N SER A 115 19.11 13.99 3.20
CA SER A 115 19.26 12.54 3.24
C SER A 115 17.93 11.86 3.55
N LYS A 116 17.85 10.59 3.23
CA LYS A 116 16.71 9.73 3.53
C LYS A 116 17.20 8.33 3.88
N TRP A 117 16.54 7.66 4.81
CA TRP A 117 16.85 6.28 5.16
C TRP A 117 15.63 5.56 5.74
N ARG A 118 15.70 4.25 5.81
CA ARG A 118 14.71 3.37 6.46
C ARG A 118 15.37 2.56 7.57
N SER A 119 14.58 2.27 8.56
CA SER A 119 14.99 1.33 9.62
C SER A 119 14.30 -0.01 9.43
#